data_8634c052386fa94db209bf04b5759c78
#
_entry.id   8634c052386fa94db209bf04b5759c78
#
_cell.length_a   1.000
_cell.length_b   1.000
_cell.length_c   1.000
_cell.angle_alpha   90.00
_cell.angle_beta   90.00
_cell.angle_gamma   90.00
#
_symmetry.space_group_name_H-M   'P 1'
#
loop_
_entity.id
_entity.type
_entity.pdbx_description
1 polymer ?
#
loop_
_entity_poly.entity_id
_entity_poly.type
_entity_poly.pdbx_seq_one_letter_code
_entity_poly.pdbx_strand_id
1 'polypeptide(L)'
;MRSAINQALSEFVKSENKYLAKIGPELDPVATAIESFLLDSGKRLRPLFAYVGLLGAGADASPEIIKAISSLELIHVCALIHDDVMDGSDTRRGSPSIHKLFEKMHTKNQLVGSAPQFGISSAILIGDLALIWSAQMLHTSSIKNDQLIKSLSVYDE
;
A
#
# COMPACT_ATOMS: atom_id res chain seq x y z
N MET A 1 5.69 16.98 -8.39
CA MET A 1 6.16 15.75 -7.74
C MET A 1 5.05 14.97 -7.05
N ARG A 2 4.38 15.49 -6.00
CA ARG A 2 3.31 14.77 -5.28
C ARG A 2 2.19 14.25 -6.21
N SER A 3 1.79 15.03 -7.22
CA SER A 3 0.80 14.59 -8.22
C SER A 3 1.30 13.38 -9.02
N ALA A 4 2.56 13.36 -9.44
CA ALA A 4 3.14 12.24 -10.17
C ALA A 4 3.23 10.96 -9.31
N ILE A 5 3.58 11.09 -8.01
CA ILE A 5 3.56 9.98 -7.06
C ILE A 5 2.12 9.44 -6.90
N ASN A 6 1.13 10.31 -6.70
CA ASN A 6 -0.26 9.89 -6.57
C ASN A 6 -0.78 9.20 -7.85
N GLN A 7 -0.38 9.68 -9.02
CA GLN A 7 -0.72 9.06 -10.29
C GLN A 7 -0.12 7.66 -10.41
N ALA A 8 1.18 7.51 -10.13
CA ALA A 8 1.86 6.21 -10.18
C ALA A 8 1.23 5.19 -9.21
N LEU A 9 0.89 5.61 -7.98
CA LEU A 9 0.19 4.78 -7.01
C LEU A 9 -1.22 4.38 -7.48
N SER A 10 -1.99 5.34 -8.01
CA SER A 10 -3.35 5.07 -8.51
C SER A 10 -3.35 4.12 -9.70
N GLU A 11 -2.43 4.29 -10.66
CA GLU A 11 -2.29 3.41 -11.82
C GLU A 11 -1.90 2.00 -11.39
N PHE A 12 -0.95 1.86 -10.46
CA PHE A 12 -0.54 0.58 -9.93
C PHE A 12 -1.68 -0.14 -9.24
N VAL A 13 -2.34 0.49 -8.26
CA VAL A 13 -3.45 -0.13 -7.51
C VAL A 13 -4.61 -0.51 -8.43
N LYS A 14 -4.96 0.33 -9.40
CA LYS A 14 -5.99 -0.02 -10.40
C LYS A 14 -5.62 -1.24 -11.23
N SER A 15 -4.33 -1.44 -11.52
CA SER A 15 -3.85 -2.66 -12.19
C SER A 15 -4.01 -3.88 -11.30
N GLU A 16 -3.59 -3.79 -10.03
CA GLU A 16 -3.66 -4.90 -9.08
C GLU A 16 -5.10 -5.26 -8.72
N ASN A 17 -5.98 -4.27 -8.56
CA ASN A 17 -7.41 -4.50 -8.33
C ASN A 17 -8.08 -5.31 -9.46
N LYS A 18 -7.60 -5.18 -10.72
CA LYS A 18 -8.05 -6.05 -11.82
C LYS A 18 -7.63 -7.51 -11.65
N TYR A 19 -6.50 -7.79 -10.99
CA TYR A 19 -6.10 -9.16 -10.66
C TYR A 19 -6.95 -9.72 -9.53
N LEU A 20 -7.21 -8.94 -8.48
CA LEU A 20 -8.11 -9.36 -7.39
C LEU A 20 -9.51 -9.68 -7.93
N ALA A 21 -10.07 -8.85 -8.80
CA ALA A 21 -11.38 -9.08 -9.42
C ALA A 21 -11.45 -10.35 -10.27
N LYS A 22 -10.32 -10.83 -10.84
CA LYS A 22 -10.27 -12.11 -11.57
C LYS A 22 -10.30 -13.34 -10.65
N ILE A 23 -9.87 -13.18 -9.38
CA ILE A 23 -9.90 -14.25 -8.38
C ILE A 23 -11.35 -14.46 -7.91
N GLY A 24 -12.06 -13.38 -7.60
CA GLY A 24 -13.46 -13.45 -7.22
C GLY A 24 -13.98 -12.12 -6.66
N PRO A 25 -15.30 -11.88 -6.74
CA PRO A 25 -15.93 -10.65 -6.25
C PRO A 25 -15.85 -10.52 -4.71
N GLU A 26 -15.55 -11.61 -3.99
CA GLU A 26 -15.36 -11.61 -2.55
C GLU A 26 -14.15 -10.75 -2.13
N LEU A 27 -13.23 -10.46 -3.06
CA LEU A 27 -12.06 -9.61 -2.84
C LEU A 27 -12.32 -8.12 -3.11
N ASP A 28 -13.49 -7.73 -3.62
CA ASP A 28 -13.83 -6.31 -3.84
C ASP A 28 -13.68 -5.45 -2.57
N PRO A 29 -14.06 -5.92 -1.35
CA PRO A 29 -13.81 -5.17 -0.12
C PRO A 29 -12.33 -4.95 0.16
N VAL A 30 -11.45 -5.92 -0.17
CA VAL A 30 -9.99 -5.81 -0.02
C VAL A 30 -9.45 -4.75 -0.97
N ALA A 31 -9.82 -4.82 -2.24
CA ALA A 31 -9.43 -3.85 -3.27
C ALA A 31 -9.82 -2.43 -2.87
N THR A 32 -11.08 -2.25 -2.43
CA THR A 32 -11.61 -0.96 -1.99
C THR A 32 -10.89 -0.44 -0.75
N ALA A 33 -10.61 -1.30 0.22
CA ALA A 33 -9.95 -0.92 1.47
C ALA A 33 -8.51 -0.42 1.22
N ILE A 34 -7.72 -1.15 0.42
CA ILE A 34 -6.34 -0.73 0.08
C ILE A 34 -6.34 0.56 -0.73
N GLU A 35 -7.20 0.66 -1.75
CA GLU A 35 -7.29 1.85 -2.59
C GLU A 35 -7.64 3.08 -1.77
N SER A 36 -8.67 3.00 -0.92
CA SER A 36 -9.08 4.09 -0.05
C SER A 36 -7.97 4.48 0.92
N PHE A 37 -7.34 3.49 1.59
CA PHE A 37 -6.29 3.74 2.57
C PHE A 37 -5.04 4.37 1.94
N LEU A 38 -4.63 3.90 0.76
CA LEU A 38 -3.46 4.39 0.04
C LEU A 38 -3.71 5.78 -0.57
N LEU A 39 -4.88 6.01 -1.20
CA LEU A 39 -5.15 7.24 -1.94
C LEU A 39 -5.73 8.36 -1.08
N ASP A 40 -6.10 8.09 0.17
CA ASP A 40 -6.47 9.13 1.11
C ASP A 40 -5.32 10.12 1.34
N SER A 41 -5.62 11.30 1.85
CA SER A 41 -4.83 12.56 1.91
C SER A 41 -3.40 12.50 2.51
N GLY A 42 -2.63 11.43 2.26
CA GLY A 42 -1.25 11.27 2.71
C GLY A 42 -0.29 12.37 2.22
N LYS A 43 0.65 12.80 3.08
CA LYS A 43 1.69 13.79 2.73
C LYS A 43 2.74 13.25 1.75
N ARG A 44 2.81 11.92 1.55
CA ARG A 44 3.80 11.24 0.67
C ARG A 44 5.24 11.54 1.06
N LEU A 45 5.52 11.65 2.36
CA LEU A 45 6.84 12.07 2.83
C LEU A 45 7.95 11.11 2.43
N ARG A 46 7.73 9.78 2.48
CA ARG A 46 8.76 8.80 2.15
C ARG A 46 9.21 8.90 0.68
N PRO A 47 8.30 8.84 -0.30
CA PRO A 47 8.68 9.07 -1.70
C PRO A 47 9.28 10.46 -1.94
N LEU A 48 8.82 11.50 -1.22
CA LEU A 48 9.38 12.85 -1.36
C LEU A 48 10.81 12.93 -0.83
N PHE A 49 11.14 12.27 0.29
CA PHE A 49 12.52 12.21 0.78
C PHE A 49 13.43 11.46 -0.20
N ALA A 50 12.98 10.32 -0.73
CA ALA A 50 13.73 9.60 -1.77
C ALA A 50 13.96 10.49 -3.02
N TYR A 51 12.95 11.24 -3.43
CA TYR A 51 13.08 12.19 -4.53
C TYR A 51 14.11 13.31 -4.26
N VAL A 52 14.07 13.90 -3.06
CA VAL A 52 15.05 14.94 -2.67
C VAL A 52 16.47 14.37 -2.64
N GLY A 53 16.63 13.15 -2.12
CA GLY A 53 17.93 12.45 -2.15
C GLY A 53 18.44 12.22 -3.58
N LEU A 54 17.54 11.81 -4.50
CA LEU A 54 17.87 11.65 -5.92
C LEU A 54 18.37 12.96 -6.54
N LEU A 55 17.66 14.07 -6.33
CA LEU A 55 18.08 15.39 -6.82
C LEU A 55 19.41 15.82 -6.21
N GLY A 56 19.61 15.58 -4.90
CA GLY A 56 20.85 15.88 -4.21
C GLY A 56 22.05 15.10 -4.78
N ALA A 57 21.80 13.91 -5.34
CA ALA A 57 22.80 13.11 -6.05
C ALA A 57 23.01 13.56 -7.52
N GLY A 58 22.35 14.62 -7.96
CA GLY A 58 22.48 15.17 -9.32
C GLY A 58 21.76 14.35 -10.41
N ALA A 59 20.80 13.52 -10.03
CA ALA A 59 20.02 12.70 -10.96
C ALA A 59 18.62 13.29 -11.20
N ASP A 60 18.12 13.11 -12.43
CA ASP A 60 16.76 13.50 -12.81
C ASP A 60 15.75 12.38 -12.54
N ALA A 61 14.54 12.74 -12.13
CA ALA A 61 13.46 11.79 -11.91
C ALA A 61 12.71 11.48 -13.22
N SER A 62 12.96 10.30 -13.78
CA SER A 62 12.14 9.76 -14.86
C SER A 62 10.82 9.16 -14.31
N PRO A 63 9.81 8.88 -15.15
CA PRO A 63 8.59 8.19 -14.73
C PRO A 63 8.85 6.84 -14.05
N GLU A 64 9.85 6.09 -14.51
CA GLU A 64 10.28 4.82 -13.93
C GLU A 64 10.81 5.00 -12.50
N ILE A 65 11.64 6.03 -12.29
CA ILE A 65 12.15 6.37 -10.96
C ILE A 65 11.03 6.85 -10.05
N ILE A 66 10.08 7.66 -10.56
CA ILE A 66 8.92 8.07 -9.78
C ILE A 66 8.11 6.85 -9.35
N LYS A 67 7.88 5.87 -10.24
CA LYS A 67 7.21 4.62 -9.90
C LYS A 67 8.01 3.85 -8.83
N ALA A 68 9.32 3.70 -8.99
CA ALA A 68 10.18 3.01 -8.03
C ALA A 68 10.10 3.63 -6.63
N ILE A 69 10.29 4.95 -6.48
CA ILE A 69 10.24 5.62 -5.18
C ILE A 69 8.82 5.64 -4.58
N SER A 70 7.78 5.56 -5.41
CA SER A 70 6.38 5.50 -4.94
C SER A 70 6.08 4.19 -4.20
N SER A 71 6.83 3.11 -4.46
CA SER A 71 6.70 1.84 -3.74
C SER A 71 6.85 1.99 -2.23
N LEU A 72 7.66 2.94 -1.76
CA LEU A 72 7.86 3.24 -0.34
C LEU A 72 6.58 3.66 0.39
N GLU A 73 5.58 4.15 -0.32
CA GLU A 73 4.30 4.47 0.30
C GLU A 73 3.49 3.21 0.62
N LEU A 74 3.65 2.13 -0.17
CA LEU A 74 3.00 0.84 0.09
C LEU A 74 3.59 0.14 1.33
N ILE A 75 4.92 0.22 1.56
CA ILE A 75 5.52 -0.23 2.84
C ILE A 75 4.90 0.55 4.00
N HIS A 76 4.75 1.86 3.82
CA HIS A 76 4.15 2.68 4.87
C HIS A 76 2.69 2.29 5.14
N VAL A 77 1.93 1.97 4.11
CA VAL A 77 0.55 1.46 4.25
C VAL A 77 0.53 0.15 5.04
N CYS A 78 1.41 -0.81 4.71
CA CYS A 78 1.58 -2.04 5.47
C CYS A 78 1.83 -1.74 6.96
N ALA A 79 2.85 -0.94 7.27
CA ALA A 79 3.20 -0.58 8.63
C ALA A 79 2.03 0.07 9.39
N LEU A 80 1.29 0.98 8.75
CA LEU A 80 0.15 1.63 9.39
C LEU A 80 -1.03 0.69 9.65
N ILE A 81 -1.29 -0.26 8.75
CA ILE A 81 -2.37 -1.25 8.93
C ILE A 81 -2.02 -2.20 10.09
N HIS A 82 -0.77 -2.66 10.17
CA HIS A 82 -0.32 -3.53 11.25
C HIS A 82 -0.26 -2.78 12.58
N ASP A 83 0.18 -1.53 12.59
CA ASP A 83 0.20 -0.63 13.76
C ASP A 83 -1.19 -0.49 14.38
N ASP A 84 -2.22 -0.24 13.54
CA ASP A 84 -3.61 -0.15 14.00
C ASP A 84 -4.10 -1.43 14.69
N VAL A 85 -3.63 -2.59 14.25
CA VAL A 85 -3.93 -3.88 14.90
C VAL A 85 -3.15 -4.02 16.21
N MET A 86 -1.87 -3.70 16.22
CA MET A 86 -0.99 -3.83 17.38
C MET A 86 -1.39 -2.89 18.52
N ASP A 87 -1.77 -1.66 18.17
CA ASP A 87 -2.18 -0.63 19.13
C ASP A 87 -3.68 -0.72 19.51
N GLY A 88 -4.45 -1.58 18.84
CA GLY A 88 -5.89 -1.67 19.01
C GLY A 88 -6.62 -0.39 18.61
N SER A 89 -6.13 0.34 17.62
CA SER A 89 -6.68 1.62 17.19
C SER A 89 -7.95 1.44 16.36
N ASP A 90 -9.08 1.86 16.88
CA ASP A 90 -10.38 1.71 16.19
C ASP A 90 -10.52 2.61 14.97
N THR A 91 -9.80 3.74 14.94
CA THR A 91 -9.91 4.76 13.87
C THR A 91 -8.56 5.27 13.43
N ARG A 92 -8.44 5.61 12.14
CA ARG A 92 -7.31 6.32 11.56
C ARG A 92 -7.79 7.46 10.66
N ARG A 93 -7.27 8.66 10.90
CA ARG A 93 -7.64 9.90 10.16
C ARG A 93 -9.16 10.15 10.09
N GLY A 94 -9.88 9.80 11.16
CA GLY A 94 -11.33 9.99 11.24
C GLY A 94 -12.17 8.90 10.57
N SER A 95 -11.55 7.91 9.93
CA SER A 95 -12.20 6.72 9.36
C SER A 95 -11.92 5.48 10.20
N PRO A 96 -12.76 4.43 10.15
CA PRO A 96 -12.45 3.16 10.78
C PRO A 96 -11.11 2.60 10.28
N SER A 97 -10.31 2.03 11.19
CA SER A 97 -9.15 1.23 10.83
C SER A 97 -9.56 -0.01 10.02
N ILE A 98 -8.62 -0.62 9.28
CA ILE A 98 -8.93 -1.76 8.41
C ILE A 98 -9.55 -2.91 9.19
N HIS A 99 -9.02 -3.26 10.37
CA HIS A 99 -9.59 -4.34 11.17
C HIS A 99 -11.02 -4.04 11.63
N LYS A 100 -11.35 -2.78 11.95
CA LYS A 100 -12.72 -2.37 12.29
C LYS A 100 -13.66 -2.33 11.10
N LEU A 101 -13.15 -2.00 9.93
CA LEU A 101 -13.92 -2.05 8.69
C LEU A 101 -14.39 -3.50 8.40
N PHE A 102 -13.46 -4.47 8.47
CA PHE A 102 -13.77 -5.87 8.22
C PHE A 102 -14.57 -6.55 9.35
N GLU A 103 -14.37 -6.16 10.61
CA GLU A 103 -15.23 -6.56 11.73
C GLU A 103 -16.69 -6.16 11.48
N LYS A 104 -16.91 -4.90 11.07
CA LYS A 104 -18.26 -4.40 10.73
C LYS A 104 -18.85 -5.12 9.52
N MET A 105 -18.02 -5.40 8.50
CA MET A 105 -18.45 -6.16 7.33
C MET A 105 -18.91 -7.57 7.71
N HIS A 106 -18.14 -8.27 8.54
CA HIS A 106 -18.48 -9.60 9.04
C HIS A 106 -19.83 -9.60 9.73
N THR A 107 -20.05 -8.66 10.66
CA THR A 107 -21.31 -8.52 11.41
C THR A 107 -22.48 -8.20 10.50
N LYS A 108 -22.29 -7.26 9.57
CA LYS A 108 -23.34 -6.83 8.60
C LYS A 108 -23.79 -7.98 7.70
N ASN A 109 -22.85 -8.82 7.27
CA ASN A 109 -23.12 -9.96 6.38
C ASN A 109 -23.47 -11.25 7.14
N GLN A 110 -23.58 -11.18 8.46
CA GLN A 110 -23.93 -12.31 9.32
C GLN A 110 -23.04 -13.54 9.09
N LEU A 111 -21.73 -13.32 8.90
CA LEU A 111 -20.79 -14.41 8.68
C LEU A 111 -20.60 -15.24 9.95
N VAL A 112 -20.21 -16.51 9.78
CA VAL A 112 -19.99 -17.44 10.90
C VAL A 112 -18.64 -17.15 11.55
N GLY A 113 -18.56 -17.21 12.88
CA GLY A 113 -17.35 -17.06 13.65
C GLY A 113 -17.25 -15.73 14.39
N SER A 114 -16.04 -15.36 14.79
CA SER A 114 -15.74 -14.15 15.55
C SER A 114 -15.50 -12.96 14.62
N ALA A 115 -16.36 -11.96 14.65
CA ALA A 115 -16.21 -10.74 13.86
C ALA A 115 -14.91 -9.97 14.22
N PRO A 116 -14.52 -9.78 15.50
CA PRO A 116 -13.24 -9.14 15.81
C PRO A 116 -12.05 -9.90 15.27
N GLN A 117 -12.02 -11.23 15.39
CA GLN A 117 -10.94 -12.05 14.88
C GLN A 117 -10.85 -11.99 13.36
N PHE A 118 -11.99 -12.01 12.67
CA PHE A 118 -12.04 -11.84 11.22
C PHE A 118 -11.46 -10.49 10.80
N GLY A 119 -11.80 -9.42 11.51
CA GLY A 119 -11.28 -8.08 11.27
C GLY A 119 -9.76 -8.02 11.41
N ILE A 120 -9.21 -8.54 12.52
CA ILE A 120 -7.78 -8.60 12.78
C ILE A 120 -7.06 -9.41 11.69
N SER A 121 -7.54 -10.62 11.41
CA SER A 121 -6.92 -11.50 10.40
C SER A 121 -6.94 -10.86 9.00
N SER A 122 -8.03 -10.22 8.63
CA SER A 122 -8.14 -9.50 7.36
C SER A 122 -7.14 -8.35 7.27
N ALA A 123 -6.99 -7.57 8.36
CA ALA A 123 -6.06 -6.44 8.37
C ALA A 123 -4.60 -6.91 8.25
N ILE A 124 -4.20 -7.99 8.94
CA ILE A 124 -2.86 -8.57 8.81
C ILE A 124 -2.60 -8.98 7.35
N LEU A 125 -3.50 -9.75 6.73
CA LEU A 125 -3.33 -10.20 5.34
C LEU A 125 -3.32 -9.03 4.34
N ILE A 126 -4.11 -7.97 4.58
CA ILE A 126 -4.13 -6.78 3.73
C ILE A 126 -2.82 -5.98 3.89
N GLY A 127 -2.27 -5.92 5.09
CA GLY A 127 -0.95 -5.35 5.33
C GLY A 127 0.16 -6.13 4.61
N ASP A 128 0.15 -7.45 4.68
CA ASP A 128 1.09 -8.32 3.96
C ASP A 128 0.95 -8.14 2.44
N LEU A 129 -0.28 -8.03 1.93
CA LEU A 129 -0.52 -7.75 0.51
C LEU A 129 0.08 -6.40 0.10
N ALA A 130 -0.07 -5.36 0.91
CA ALA A 130 0.53 -4.06 0.66
C ALA A 130 2.07 -4.12 0.64
N LEU A 131 2.68 -4.93 1.51
CA LEU A 131 4.12 -5.17 1.53
C LEU A 131 4.60 -5.84 0.23
N ILE A 132 3.92 -6.92 -0.20
CA ILE A 132 4.24 -7.61 -1.45
C ILE A 132 4.05 -6.68 -2.66
N TRP A 133 2.99 -5.90 -2.68
CA TRP A 133 2.73 -4.90 -3.74
C TRP A 133 3.79 -3.79 -3.77
N SER A 134 4.39 -3.45 -2.62
CA SER A 134 5.51 -2.52 -2.59
C SER A 134 6.72 -3.07 -3.34
N ALA A 135 7.13 -4.30 -3.04
CA ALA A 135 8.20 -4.99 -3.76
C ALA A 135 7.87 -5.13 -5.26
N GLN A 136 6.65 -5.56 -5.59
CA GLN A 136 6.20 -5.70 -6.98
C GLN A 136 6.26 -4.36 -7.74
N MET A 137 5.80 -3.27 -7.12
CA MET A 137 5.86 -1.93 -7.75
C MET A 137 7.29 -1.49 -8.03
N LEU A 138 8.23 -1.77 -7.12
CA LEU A 138 9.66 -1.52 -7.32
C LEU A 138 10.21 -2.38 -8.46
N HIS A 139 9.99 -3.69 -8.43
CA HIS A 139 10.49 -4.64 -9.44
C HIS A 139 9.95 -4.33 -10.86
N THR A 140 8.71 -3.86 -10.95
CA THR A 140 8.05 -3.52 -12.22
C THR A 140 8.15 -2.05 -12.60
N SER A 141 9.04 -1.31 -11.95
CA SER A 141 9.22 0.13 -12.21
C SER A 141 9.90 0.43 -13.54
N SER A 142 10.59 -0.55 -14.12
CA SER A 142 11.37 -0.42 -15.37
C SER A 142 12.62 0.47 -15.23
N ILE A 143 13.11 0.72 -14.01
CA ILE A 143 14.46 1.29 -13.83
C ILE A 143 15.51 0.31 -14.34
N LYS A 144 16.73 0.81 -14.62
CA LYS A 144 17.82 -0.03 -15.13
C LYS A 144 18.16 -1.15 -14.15
N ASN A 145 18.47 -2.35 -14.66
CA ASN A 145 18.72 -3.53 -13.82
C ASN A 145 19.82 -3.32 -12.77
N ASP A 146 20.90 -2.62 -13.10
CA ASP A 146 21.97 -2.31 -12.15
C ASP A 146 21.49 -1.39 -11.01
N GLN A 147 20.61 -0.44 -11.32
CA GLN A 147 19.97 0.43 -10.34
C GLN A 147 18.98 -0.35 -9.49
N LEU A 148 18.19 -1.24 -10.09
CA LEU A 148 17.25 -2.10 -9.35
C LEU A 148 17.99 -2.98 -8.35
N ILE A 149 19.04 -3.69 -8.77
CA ILE A 149 19.81 -4.56 -7.87
C ILE A 149 20.41 -3.79 -6.69
N LYS A 150 20.95 -2.59 -6.94
CA LYS A 150 21.47 -1.71 -5.87
C LYS A 150 20.37 -1.19 -4.95
N SER A 151 19.18 -0.91 -5.50
CA SER A 151 18.05 -0.45 -4.70
C SER A 151 17.50 -1.53 -3.78
N LEU A 152 17.48 -2.80 -4.23
CA LEU A 152 16.97 -3.93 -3.44
C LEU A 152 17.75 -4.12 -2.14
N SER A 153 19.09 -4.02 -2.18
CA SER A 153 19.91 -4.18 -0.97
C SER A 153 19.61 -3.12 0.11
N VAL A 154 19.23 -1.91 -0.30
CA VAL A 154 18.85 -0.81 0.62
C VAL A 154 17.37 -0.89 1.01
N TYR A 155 16.55 -1.46 0.12
CA TYR A 155 15.11 -1.63 0.36
C TYR A 155 14.80 -2.68 1.42
N ASP A 156 15.64 -3.74 1.50
CA ASP A 156 15.48 -4.86 2.44
C ASP A 156 16.07 -4.57 3.83
N GLU A 157 16.88 -3.48 4.00
CA GLU A 157 17.40 -3.00 5.29
C GLU A 157 16.36 -2.24 6.12
#